data_7d7ba33b4c2163cb9a6da477433e94af
#
_entry.id   7d7ba33b4c2163cb9a6da477433e94af
#
_cell.length_a   1.000
_cell.length_b   1.000
_cell.length_c   1.000
_cell.angle_alpha   90.00
_cell.angle_beta   90.00
_cell.angle_gamma   90.00
#
_symmetry.space_group_name_H-M   'P 1'
#
loop_
_entity.id
_entity.type
_entity.pdbx_description
1 polymer ?
#
loop_
_entity_poly.entity_id
_entity_poly.type
_entity_poly.pdbx_seq_one_letter_code
_entity_poly.pdbx_strand_id
1 'polypeptide(L)'
;LGGSSFGVTKVKTREQIQPAIAKAFGEAEEVMIEAFMAGTELTCGCYKTKEKSVVFPLTEVVTHNEFFDYDAKYNGQVDEITPARVSEELTKRVQALTSAIYDILGCSGIIRVDYIITEGEKINLLEVNTTPGMTATSFIPQQVRAAGMDIKDVMTDIIENKF
;
A
#
# COMPACT_ATOMS: atom_id res chain seq x y z
N LEU A 1 9.66 -8.31 13.11
CA LEU A 1 9.42 -8.47 11.67
C LEU A 1 7.95 -8.77 11.35
N GLY A 2 7.03 -8.40 12.24
CA GLY A 2 5.59 -8.47 12.02
C GLY A 2 5.10 -7.29 11.15
N GLY A 3 4.13 -7.52 10.28
CA GLY A 3 3.39 -6.47 9.58
C GLY A 3 2.28 -5.88 10.46
N SER A 4 1.27 -5.26 9.81
CA SER A 4 0.03 -4.82 10.47
C SER A 4 0.20 -3.77 11.58
N SER A 5 1.25 -2.94 11.52
CA SER A 5 1.52 -1.85 12.47
C SER A 5 1.69 -2.28 13.94
N PHE A 6 2.03 -3.55 14.20
CA PHE A 6 2.40 -3.97 15.55
C PHE A 6 3.64 -3.22 16.05
N GLY A 7 3.60 -2.73 17.30
CA GLY A 7 4.68 -1.96 17.88
C GLY A 7 4.80 -0.52 17.39
N VAL A 8 4.04 -0.12 16.34
CA VAL A 8 4.05 1.26 15.84
C VAL A 8 3.35 2.21 16.81
N THR A 9 3.93 3.37 17.03
CA THR A 9 3.38 4.41 17.90
C THR A 9 3.63 5.79 17.29
N LYS A 10 2.55 6.57 17.08
CA LYS A 10 2.67 8.00 16.74
C LYS A 10 2.99 8.79 18.00
N VAL A 11 4.13 9.46 17.99
CA VAL A 11 4.63 10.28 19.09
C VAL A 11 4.35 11.74 18.77
N LYS A 12 3.70 12.45 19.71
CA LYS A 12 3.36 13.88 19.57
C LYS A 12 4.24 14.78 20.45
N THR A 13 4.83 14.22 21.52
CA THR A 13 5.67 14.95 22.47
C THR A 13 6.96 14.18 22.75
N ARG A 14 8.00 14.90 23.25
CA ARG A 14 9.30 14.33 23.56
C ARG A 14 9.23 13.24 24.65
N GLU A 15 8.34 13.42 25.62
CA GLU A 15 8.16 12.50 26.75
C GLU A 15 7.61 11.14 26.30
N GLN A 16 6.89 11.09 25.17
CA GLN A 16 6.33 9.87 24.60
C GLN A 16 7.38 9.01 23.86
N ILE A 17 8.56 9.55 23.53
CA ILE A 17 9.57 8.87 22.70
C ILE A 17 10.08 7.61 23.40
N GLN A 18 10.52 7.70 24.66
CA GLN A 18 11.10 6.56 25.36
C GLN A 18 10.09 5.41 25.58
N PRO A 19 8.85 5.66 26.03
CA PRO A 19 7.84 4.61 26.09
C PRO A 19 7.53 3.95 24.73
N ALA A 20 7.49 4.74 23.63
CA ALA A 20 7.25 4.24 22.30
C ALA A 20 8.39 3.33 21.81
N ILE A 21 9.64 3.74 22.03
CA ILE A 21 10.83 2.93 21.72
C ILE A 21 10.80 1.62 22.52
N ALA A 22 10.52 1.66 23.81
CA ALA A 22 10.45 0.47 24.65
C ALA A 22 9.37 -0.51 24.16
N LYS A 23 8.20 0.01 23.74
CA LYS A 23 7.14 -0.80 23.13
C LYS A 23 7.60 -1.46 21.82
N ALA A 24 8.27 -0.70 20.95
CA ALA A 24 8.75 -1.19 19.67
C ALA A 24 9.83 -2.28 19.83
N PHE A 25 10.72 -2.16 20.81
CA PHE A 25 11.71 -3.20 21.16
C PHE A 25 11.08 -4.48 21.72
N GLY A 26 9.82 -4.45 22.15
CA GLY A 26 9.05 -5.66 22.46
C GLY A 26 8.73 -6.53 21.26
N GLU A 27 8.77 -5.95 20.05
CA GLU A 27 8.40 -6.62 18.78
C GLU A 27 9.63 -6.97 17.93
N ALA A 28 10.75 -6.25 18.06
CA ALA A 28 11.94 -6.42 17.24
C ALA A 28 13.22 -5.97 17.95
N GLU A 29 14.37 -6.45 17.46
CA GLU A 29 15.69 -6.07 17.99
C GLU A 29 16.16 -4.68 17.52
N GLU A 30 15.56 -4.16 16.44
CA GLU A 30 15.85 -2.84 15.89
C GLU A 30 14.57 -2.00 15.82
N VAL A 31 14.69 -0.69 16.06
CA VAL A 31 13.57 0.26 16.04
C VAL A 31 13.84 1.36 15.03
N MET A 32 12.88 1.57 14.12
CA MET A 32 12.91 2.67 13.17
C MET A 32 12.14 3.88 13.72
N ILE A 33 12.74 5.06 13.62
CA ILE A 33 12.12 6.33 13.99
C ILE A 33 12.01 7.17 12.72
N GLU A 34 10.79 7.51 12.34
CA GLU A 34 10.48 8.22 11.11
C GLU A 34 9.77 9.54 11.39
N ALA A 35 9.94 10.50 10.47
CA ALA A 35 9.11 11.69 10.46
C ALA A 35 7.66 11.31 10.08
N PHE A 36 6.69 11.85 10.81
CA PHE A 36 5.30 11.67 10.44
C PHE A 36 4.99 12.42 9.15
N MET A 37 4.41 11.72 8.17
CA MET A 37 3.94 12.29 6.92
C MET A 37 2.42 12.41 6.96
N ALA A 38 1.90 13.64 6.92
CA ALA A 38 0.48 13.91 6.74
C ALA A 38 0.15 14.00 5.25
N GLY A 39 -0.87 13.28 4.80
CA GLY A 39 -1.24 13.28 3.38
C GLY A 39 -2.34 12.27 3.07
N THR A 40 -2.61 12.11 1.78
CA THR A 40 -3.57 11.13 1.27
C THR A 40 -2.86 9.79 1.07
N GLU A 41 -3.36 8.75 1.69
CA GLU A 41 -2.86 7.39 1.49
C GLU A 41 -3.44 6.79 0.21
N LEU A 42 -2.55 6.30 -0.66
CA LEU A 42 -2.91 5.60 -1.90
C LEU A 42 -2.21 4.25 -1.97
N THR A 43 -2.90 3.29 -2.56
CA THR A 43 -2.30 1.98 -2.88
C THR A 43 -2.52 1.63 -4.34
N CYS A 44 -1.53 0.99 -4.96
CA CYS A 44 -1.54 0.63 -6.38
C CYS A 44 -0.99 -0.77 -6.59
N GLY A 45 -1.79 -1.62 -7.22
CA GLY A 45 -1.38 -2.95 -7.63
C GLY A 45 -0.78 -2.98 -9.02
N CYS A 46 0.15 -3.92 -9.23
CA CYS A 46 0.79 -4.13 -10.53
C CYS A 46 1.17 -5.59 -10.69
N TYR A 47 1.03 -6.12 -11.92
CA TYR A 47 1.68 -7.36 -12.35
C TYR A 47 2.21 -7.23 -13.77
N LYS A 48 3.24 -7.99 -14.10
CA LYS A 48 3.79 -8.06 -15.45
C LYS A 48 4.01 -9.51 -15.86
N THR A 49 3.83 -9.74 -17.15
CA THR A 49 4.17 -10.98 -17.84
C THR A 49 5.14 -10.67 -18.97
N LYS A 50 5.57 -11.68 -19.72
CA LYS A 50 6.39 -11.49 -20.94
C LYS A 50 5.69 -10.59 -21.98
N GLU A 51 4.34 -10.57 -21.97
CA GLU A 51 3.53 -9.90 -23.00
C GLU A 51 2.75 -8.69 -22.48
N LYS A 52 2.50 -8.62 -21.17
CA LYS A 52 1.62 -7.62 -20.57
C LYS A 52 2.30 -6.87 -19.43
N SER A 53 2.02 -5.58 -19.33
CA SER A 53 2.32 -4.75 -18.15
C SER A 53 1.00 -4.12 -17.69
N VAL A 54 0.50 -4.56 -16.57
CA VAL A 54 -0.80 -4.12 -16.03
C VAL A 54 -0.57 -3.42 -14.70
N VAL A 55 -1.01 -2.16 -14.63
CA VAL A 55 -1.04 -1.36 -13.41
C VAL A 55 -2.48 -0.97 -13.15
N PHE A 56 -2.99 -1.34 -11.99
CA PHE A 56 -4.41 -1.17 -11.65
C PHE A 56 -4.78 0.28 -11.31
N PRO A 57 -6.09 0.61 -11.30
CA PRO A 57 -6.58 1.83 -10.69
C PRO A 57 -6.14 1.93 -9.22
N LEU A 58 -5.91 3.14 -8.75
CA LEU A 58 -5.53 3.39 -7.37
C LEU A 58 -6.71 3.19 -6.42
N THR A 59 -6.41 2.77 -5.19
CA THR A 59 -7.34 2.86 -4.06
C THR A 59 -6.86 3.95 -3.11
N GLU A 60 -7.77 4.83 -2.72
CA GLU A 60 -7.59 5.80 -1.65
C GLU A 60 -8.01 5.16 -0.32
N VAL A 61 -7.15 5.30 0.69
CA VAL A 61 -7.40 4.81 2.05
C VAL A 61 -7.73 6.01 2.93
N VAL A 62 -8.98 6.10 3.37
CA VAL A 62 -9.47 7.21 4.21
C VAL A 62 -9.65 6.72 5.63
N THR A 63 -8.80 7.20 6.53
CA THR A 63 -8.92 6.93 7.96
C THR A 63 -9.75 8.03 8.63
N HIS A 64 -10.79 7.63 9.37
CA HIS A 64 -11.57 8.56 10.18
C HIS A 64 -10.89 8.91 11.51
N ASN A 65 -9.81 8.22 11.84
CA ASN A 65 -8.98 8.48 13.03
C ASN A 65 -7.70 9.23 12.65
N GLU A 66 -7.14 9.96 13.62
CA GLU A 66 -5.85 10.67 13.45
C GLU A 66 -4.66 9.74 13.09
N PHE A 67 -4.83 8.43 13.15
CA PHE A 67 -3.79 7.45 12.87
C PHE A 67 -4.37 6.11 12.42
N PHE A 68 -3.76 5.51 11.40
CA PHE A 68 -4.08 4.19 10.87
C PHE A 68 -3.37 3.12 11.72
N ASP A 69 -3.88 2.89 12.93
CA ASP A 69 -3.39 1.85 13.82
C ASP A 69 -4.07 0.50 13.54
N TYR A 70 -3.69 -0.51 14.33
CA TYR A 70 -4.26 -1.85 14.23
C TYR A 70 -5.78 -1.86 14.41
N ASP A 71 -6.31 -1.07 15.34
CA ASP A 71 -7.75 -1.01 15.61
C ASP A 71 -8.52 -0.36 14.45
N ALA A 72 -7.96 0.68 13.83
CA ALA A 72 -8.53 1.29 12.63
C ALA A 72 -8.59 0.29 11.45
N LYS A 73 -7.54 -0.53 11.26
CA LYS A 73 -7.49 -1.54 10.18
C LYS A 73 -8.57 -2.62 10.29
N TYR A 74 -8.94 -3.02 11.51
CA TYR A 74 -9.79 -4.20 11.73
C TYR A 74 -11.20 -3.87 12.26
N ASN A 75 -11.42 -2.64 12.76
CA ASN A 75 -12.72 -2.25 13.34
C ASN A 75 -13.60 -1.39 12.42
N GLY A 76 -13.33 -1.37 11.09
CA GLY A 76 -14.20 -0.74 10.10
C GLY A 76 -14.21 0.80 10.12
N GLN A 77 -13.16 1.43 10.67
CA GLN A 77 -13.00 2.88 10.69
C GLN A 77 -12.20 3.43 9.50
N VAL A 78 -12.13 2.66 8.43
CA VAL A 78 -11.37 2.98 7.22
C VAL A 78 -12.26 2.77 6.02
N ASP A 79 -12.39 3.81 5.19
CA ASP A 79 -13.03 3.70 3.89
C ASP A 79 -11.96 3.46 2.81
N GLU A 80 -12.20 2.46 1.97
CA GLU A 80 -11.37 2.12 0.82
C GLU A 80 -12.12 2.53 -0.45
N ILE A 81 -11.62 3.54 -1.15
CA ILE A 81 -12.30 4.12 -2.31
C ILE A 81 -11.52 3.79 -3.58
N THR A 82 -12.11 2.94 -4.42
CA THR A 82 -11.52 2.50 -5.71
C THR A 82 -12.50 2.77 -6.86
N PRO A 83 -12.13 3.53 -7.90
CA PRO A 83 -10.88 4.30 -8.05
C PRO A 83 -10.73 5.43 -7.03
N ALA A 84 -9.47 5.77 -6.70
CA ALA A 84 -9.14 6.87 -5.80
C ALA A 84 -9.63 8.24 -6.33
N ARG A 85 -10.01 9.13 -5.41
CA ARG A 85 -10.51 10.50 -5.73
C ARG A 85 -9.36 11.49 -5.88
N VAL A 86 -8.46 11.23 -6.80
CA VAL A 86 -7.29 12.06 -7.11
C VAL A 86 -7.30 12.48 -8.58
N SER A 87 -6.44 13.44 -8.94
CA SER A 87 -6.33 13.89 -10.33
C SER A 87 -5.87 12.78 -11.26
N GLU A 88 -6.26 12.85 -12.54
CA GLU A 88 -5.79 11.90 -13.55
C GLU A 88 -4.26 11.98 -13.73
N GLU A 89 -3.69 13.18 -13.59
CA GLU A 89 -2.25 13.40 -13.66
C GLU A 89 -1.53 12.67 -12.53
N LEU A 90 -1.98 12.85 -11.28
CA LEU A 90 -1.41 12.15 -10.13
C LEU A 90 -1.57 10.64 -10.28
N THR A 91 -2.73 10.16 -10.74
CA THR A 91 -2.99 8.74 -11.00
C THR A 91 -1.93 8.17 -11.95
N LYS A 92 -1.69 8.82 -13.09
CA LYS A 92 -0.68 8.39 -14.08
C LYS A 92 0.73 8.37 -13.50
N ARG A 93 1.08 9.39 -12.71
CA ARG A 93 2.40 9.46 -12.05
C ARG A 93 2.61 8.31 -11.06
N VAL A 94 1.63 8.03 -10.21
CA VAL A 94 1.70 6.91 -9.24
C VAL A 94 1.77 5.58 -9.97
N GLN A 95 0.95 5.37 -11.00
CA GLN A 95 0.97 4.15 -11.81
C GLN A 95 2.32 3.95 -12.52
N ALA A 96 2.89 5.00 -13.11
CA ALA A 96 4.20 4.94 -13.74
C ALA A 96 5.30 4.59 -12.74
N LEU A 97 5.26 5.19 -11.54
CA LEU A 97 6.18 4.90 -10.46
C LEU A 97 6.05 3.45 -9.97
N THR A 98 4.82 2.96 -9.79
CA THR A 98 4.54 1.56 -9.40
C THR A 98 5.13 0.57 -10.43
N SER A 99 4.94 0.85 -11.72
CA SER A 99 5.54 0.07 -12.81
C SER A 99 7.07 0.06 -12.77
N ALA A 100 7.69 1.23 -12.52
CA ALA A 100 9.14 1.34 -12.41
C ALA A 100 9.69 0.60 -11.19
N ILE A 101 9.02 0.69 -10.03
CA ILE A 101 9.39 -0.04 -8.81
C ILE A 101 9.35 -1.55 -9.06
N TYR A 102 8.31 -2.03 -9.77
CA TYR A 102 8.22 -3.46 -10.14
C TYR A 102 9.47 -3.94 -10.88
N ASP A 103 9.94 -3.16 -11.87
CA ASP A 103 11.11 -3.50 -12.67
C ASP A 103 12.41 -3.39 -11.86
N ILE A 104 12.59 -2.30 -11.11
CA ILE A 104 13.81 -2.05 -10.30
C ILE A 104 14.03 -3.15 -9.26
N LEU A 105 12.95 -3.63 -8.63
CA LEU A 105 13.02 -4.69 -7.63
C LEU A 105 13.06 -6.10 -8.23
N GLY A 106 12.95 -6.24 -9.55
CA GLY A 106 12.88 -7.54 -10.21
C GLY A 106 11.69 -8.37 -9.74
N CYS A 107 10.53 -7.73 -9.54
CA CYS A 107 9.34 -8.39 -9.02
C CYS A 107 8.81 -9.45 -9.99
N SER A 108 8.06 -10.40 -9.44
CA SER A 108 7.40 -11.45 -10.21
C SER A 108 6.02 -11.74 -9.61
N GLY A 109 5.03 -11.97 -10.46
CA GLY A 109 3.63 -12.11 -10.04
C GLY A 109 3.00 -10.75 -9.77
N ILE A 110 2.16 -10.66 -8.75
CA ILE A 110 1.44 -9.45 -8.40
C ILE A 110 2.03 -8.78 -7.16
N ILE A 111 2.18 -7.46 -7.21
CA ILE A 111 2.60 -6.65 -6.07
C ILE A 111 1.57 -5.58 -5.76
N ARG A 112 1.66 -5.00 -4.57
CA ARG A 112 0.97 -3.78 -4.17
C ARG A 112 1.99 -2.81 -3.59
N VAL A 113 1.93 -1.56 -4.01
CA VAL A 113 2.79 -0.50 -3.49
C VAL A 113 1.92 0.54 -2.80
N ASP A 114 2.30 0.89 -1.58
CA ASP A 114 1.58 1.83 -0.73
C ASP A 114 2.33 3.16 -0.66
N TYR A 115 1.59 4.28 -0.74
CA TYR A 115 2.12 5.64 -0.86
C TYR A 115 1.42 6.61 0.09
N ILE A 116 2.11 7.68 0.47
CA ILE A 116 1.50 8.90 1.02
C ILE A 116 1.76 10.06 0.06
N ILE A 117 0.69 10.73 -0.33
CA ILE A 117 0.76 11.94 -1.14
C ILE A 117 0.71 13.15 -0.20
N THR A 118 1.82 13.85 -0.09
CA THR A 118 1.94 15.04 0.75
C THR A 118 1.70 16.32 -0.06
N GLU A 119 1.76 17.48 0.60
CA GLU A 119 1.55 18.79 -0.02
C GLU A 119 2.34 18.94 -1.33
N GLY A 120 1.72 19.59 -2.33
CA GLY A 120 2.29 19.75 -3.67
C GLY A 120 2.30 18.46 -4.50
N GLU A 121 1.43 17.50 -4.18
CA GLU A 121 1.34 16.18 -4.85
C GLU A 121 2.69 15.42 -4.87
N LYS A 122 3.48 15.56 -3.81
CA LYS A 122 4.70 14.80 -3.64
C LYS A 122 4.36 13.35 -3.29
N ILE A 123 4.82 12.41 -4.11
CA ILE A 123 4.62 10.98 -3.93
C ILE A 123 5.73 10.44 -3.02
N ASN A 124 5.35 9.89 -1.87
CA ASN A 124 6.29 9.24 -0.96
C ASN A 124 5.94 7.75 -0.90
N LEU A 125 6.93 6.90 -1.19
CA LEU A 125 6.81 5.45 -1.06
C LEU A 125 6.80 5.07 0.42
N LEU A 126 5.83 4.24 0.82
CA LEU A 126 5.77 3.65 2.16
C LEU A 126 6.34 2.24 2.16
N GLU A 127 5.69 1.33 1.44
CA GLU A 127 6.10 -0.07 1.40
C GLU A 127 5.73 -0.75 0.08
N VAL A 128 6.39 -1.88 -0.18
CA VAL A 128 6.08 -2.77 -1.30
C VAL A 128 5.68 -4.13 -0.75
N ASN A 129 4.45 -4.52 -1.05
CA ASN A 129 3.89 -5.81 -0.67
C ASN A 129 4.00 -6.80 -1.83
N THR A 130 4.90 -7.76 -1.73
CA THR A 130 5.15 -8.76 -2.79
C THR A 130 4.22 -9.97 -2.72
N THR A 131 3.47 -10.11 -1.64
CA THR A 131 2.40 -11.10 -1.45
C THR A 131 1.15 -10.41 -0.88
N PRO A 132 0.50 -9.52 -1.67
CA PRO A 132 -0.64 -8.75 -1.18
C PRO A 132 -1.83 -9.65 -0.87
N GLY A 133 -2.70 -9.18 0.04
CA GLY A 133 -3.94 -9.86 0.37
C GLY A 133 -4.85 -10.06 -0.86
N MET A 134 -5.49 -11.23 -0.94
CA MET A 134 -6.30 -11.67 -2.08
C MET A 134 -7.71 -12.07 -1.69
N THR A 135 -8.19 -11.71 -0.49
CA THR A 135 -9.60 -11.90 -0.13
C THR A 135 -10.50 -10.96 -0.94
N ALA A 136 -11.78 -11.26 -1.06
CA ALA A 136 -12.71 -10.47 -1.88
C ALA A 136 -12.75 -8.98 -1.53
N THR A 137 -12.43 -8.64 -0.29
CA THR A 137 -12.37 -7.26 0.25
C THR A 137 -10.96 -6.67 0.27
N SER A 138 -9.91 -7.41 -0.13
CA SER A 138 -8.56 -6.89 -0.23
C SER A 138 -8.42 -5.89 -1.39
N PHE A 139 -7.43 -5.00 -1.31
CA PHE A 139 -7.19 -3.95 -2.31
C PHE A 139 -7.03 -4.49 -3.73
N ILE A 140 -6.22 -5.54 -3.94
CA ILE A 140 -5.99 -6.08 -5.28
C ILE A 140 -7.28 -6.55 -5.96
N PRO A 141 -8.12 -7.41 -5.37
CA PRO A 141 -9.40 -7.77 -5.97
C PRO A 141 -10.34 -6.58 -6.21
N GLN A 142 -10.32 -5.54 -5.36
CA GLN A 142 -11.09 -4.31 -5.59
C GLN A 142 -10.59 -3.57 -6.83
N GLN A 143 -9.27 -3.39 -6.96
CA GLN A 143 -8.63 -2.71 -8.09
C GLN A 143 -8.82 -3.47 -9.41
N VAL A 144 -8.74 -4.81 -9.38
CA VAL A 144 -9.02 -5.67 -10.54
C VAL A 144 -10.45 -5.46 -11.03
N ARG A 145 -11.45 -5.49 -10.12
CA ARG A 145 -12.85 -5.20 -10.48
C ARG A 145 -13.04 -3.79 -11.04
N ALA A 146 -12.38 -2.79 -10.45
CA ALA A 146 -12.44 -1.41 -10.92
C ALA A 146 -11.79 -1.22 -12.30
N ALA A 147 -10.81 -2.07 -12.65
CA ALA A 147 -10.22 -2.15 -13.99
C ALA A 147 -11.13 -2.88 -15.01
N GLY A 148 -12.29 -3.39 -14.61
CA GLY A 148 -13.17 -4.20 -15.46
C GLY A 148 -12.61 -5.60 -15.77
N MET A 149 -11.68 -6.10 -14.95
CA MET A 149 -11.02 -7.39 -15.11
C MET A 149 -11.59 -8.43 -14.15
N ASP A 150 -11.38 -9.71 -14.47
CA ASP A 150 -11.67 -10.82 -13.57
C ASP A 150 -10.36 -11.27 -12.86
N ILE A 151 -10.43 -11.48 -11.56
CA ILE A 151 -9.28 -11.95 -10.78
C ILE A 151 -8.77 -13.31 -11.26
N LYS A 152 -9.66 -14.15 -11.78
CA LYS A 152 -9.31 -15.45 -12.36
C LYS A 152 -8.39 -15.26 -13.57
N ASP A 153 -8.71 -14.30 -14.46
CA ASP A 153 -7.91 -14.04 -15.66
C ASP A 153 -6.53 -13.47 -15.27
N VAL A 154 -6.49 -12.58 -14.28
CA VAL A 154 -5.23 -12.05 -13.74
C VAL A 154 -4.35 -13.19 -13.16
N MET A 155 -4.95 -14.11 -12.41
CA MET A 155 -4.21 -15.26 -11.86
C MET A 155 -3.74 -16.21 -12.96
N THR A 156 -4.56 -16.43 -14.00
CA THR A 156 -4.20 -17.22 -15.17
C THR A 156 -2.99 -16.62 -15.88
N ASP A 157 -3.03 -15.32 -16.20
CA ASP A 157 -1.90 -14.60 -16.79
C ASP A 157 -0.59 -14.78 -16.00
N ILE A 158 -0.66 -14.65 -14.66
CA ILE A 158 0.50 -14.79 -13.77
C ILE A 158 1.05 -16.22 -13.76
N ILE A 159 0.16 -17.22 -13.71
CA ILE A 159 0.54 -18.63 -13.68
C ILE A 159 1.16 -19.06 -15.02
N GLU A 160 0.48 -18.77 -16.12
CA GLU A 160 0.95 -19.14 -17.46
C GLU A 160 2.28 -18.46 -17.82
N ASN A 161 2.55 -17.28 -17.29
CA ASN A 161 3.84 -16.59 -17.46
C ASN A 161 5.03 -17.33 -16.83
N LYS A 162 4.80 -18.36 -16.01
CA LYS A 162 5.85 -19.16 -15.37
C LYS A 162 6.29 -20.35 -16.22
N PHE A 163 5.52 -20.70 -17.22
CA PHE A 163 5.79 -21.79 -18.15
C PHE A 163 6.07 -21.24 -19.56
#